data_dc9482249f2e66453025a7ab70dd8724
#
_entry.id   dc9482249f2e66453025a7ab70dd8724
#
_cell.length_a   1.000
_cell.length_b   1.000
_cell.length_c   1.000
_cell.angle_alpha   90.00
_cell.angle_beta   90.00
_cell.angle_gamma   90.00
#
_symmetry.space_group_name_H-M   'P 1'
#
loop_
_entity.id
_entity.type
_entity.pdbx_description
1 polymer ?
#
loop_
_entity_poly.entity_id
_entity_poly.type
_entity_poly.pdbx_seq_one_letter_code
_entity_poly.pdbx_strand_id
1 'polypeptide(L)'
;MDLALVLFGLGVIGFIFNRNNLILMIISIEIILLAVSVMTLFFSWQFNDILAEIFGLYIIAVAGAESAIGLAIIIAYFKIRKI
;
A
#
# COMPACT_ATOMS: atom_id res chain seq x y z
N MET A 1 -5.55 14.09 -7.32
CA MET A 1 -4.13 14.21 -6.99
C MET A 1 -3.89 14.48 -5.51
N ASP A 2 -4.65 15.42 -4.96
CA ASP A 2 -4.49 15.77 -3.54
C ASP A 2 -4.80 14.58 -2.62
N LEU A 3 -5.80 13.78 -3.00
CA LEU A 3 -6.17 12.62 -2.21
C LEU A 3 -5.02 11.61 -2.13
N ALA A 4 -4.33 11.39 -3.25
CA ALA A 4 -3.21 10.45 -3.27
C ALA A 4 -2.06 10.95 -2.40
N LEU A 5 -1.78 12.25 -2.43
CA LEU A 5 -0.74 12.84 -1.60
C LEU A 5 -1.09 12.76 -0.13
N VAL A 6 -2.35 12.98 0.20
CA VAL A 6 -2.82 12.88 1.59
C VAL A 6 -2.68 11.45 2.08
N LEU A 7 -3.07 10.48 1.27
CA LEU A 7 -2.94 9.07 1.63
C LEU A 7 -1.50 8.67 1.83
N PHE A 8 -0.62 9.15 0.94
CA PHE A 8 0.81 8.87 1.07
C PHE A 8 1.36 9.45 2.36
N GLY A 9 0.99 10.70 2.67
CA GLY A 9 1.42 11.33 3.90
C GLY A 9 0.93 10.60 5.13
N LEU A 10 -0.32 10.18 5.13
CA LEU A 10 -0.89 9.42 6.24
C LEU A 10 -0.16 8.09 6.42
N GLY A 11 0.18 7.42 5.31
CA GLY A 11 0.93 6.18 5.39
C GLY A 11 2.31 6.37 5.98
N VAL A 12 3.01 7.42 5.56
CA VAL A 12 4.35 7.71 6.07
C VAL A 12 4.29 8.06 7.56
N ILE A 13 3.34 8.90 7.95
CA ILE A 13 3.18 9.28 9.35
C ILE A 13 2.85 8.04 10.18
N GLY A 14 1.94 7.22 9.71
CA GLY A 14 1.57 5.99 10.40
C GLY A 14 2.76 5.06 10.57
N PHE A 15 3.59 4.95 9.53
CA PHE A 15 4.79 4.11 9.61
C PHE A 15 5.75 4.61 10.69
N ILE A 16 5.98 5.92 10.73
CA ILE A 16 6.93 6.50 11.67
C ILE A 16 6.42 6.36 13.11
N PHE A 17 5.15 6.67 13.34
CA PHE A 17 4.60 6.67 14.68
C PHE A 17 4.36 5.26 15.22
N ASN A 18 4.16 4.29 14.34
CA ASN A 18 3.81 2.93 14.76
C ASN A 18 4.91 1.92 14.46
N ARG A 19 6.15 2.38 14.38
CA ARG A 19 7.25 1.49 14.03
C ARG A 19 7.54 0.44 15.09
N ASN A 20 6.96 0.59 16.28
CA ASN A 20 7.09 -0.43 17.31
C ASN A 20 6.06 -1.53 17.19
N ASN A 21 5.07 -1.36 16.31
CA ASN A 21 4.02 -2.33 16.09
C ASN A 21 4.11 -2.86 14.67
N LEU A 22 4.51 -4.12 14.54
CA LEU A 22 4.73 -4.73 13.23
C LEU A 22 3.46 -4.71 12.37
N ILE A 23 2.32 -4.98 12.98
CA ILE A 23 1.05 -5.02 12.25
C ILE A 23 0.73 -3.65 11.67
N LEU A 24 0.86 -2.61 12.48
CA LEU A 24 0.57 -1.25 12.02
C LEU A 24 1.57 -0.78 10.99
N MET A 25 2.83 -1.21 11.09
CA MET A 25 3.82 -0.91 10.07
C MET A 25 3.44 -1.51 8.72
N ILE A 26 2.99 -2.74 8.73
CA ILE A 26 2.57 -3.41 7.48
C ILE A 26 1.36 -2.71 6.89
N ILE A 27 0.40 -2.33 7.71
CA ILE A 27 -0.78 -1.60 7.26
C ILE A 27 -0.37 -0.24 6.67
N SER A 28 0.58 0.44 7.30
CA SER A 28 1.06 1.73 6.80
C SER A 28 1.72 1.59 5.44
N ILE A 29 2.53 0.57 5.26
CA ILE A 29 3.17 0.30 3.97
C ILE A 29 2.10 0.04 2.90
N GLU A 30 1.06 -0.69 3.26
CA GLU A 30 -0.04 -0.98 2.35
C GLU A 30 -0.74 0.30 1.90
N ILE A 31 -0.94 1.23 2.86
CA ILE A 31 -1.56 2.53 2.54
C ILE A 31 -0.67 3.31 1.58
N ILE A 32 0.65 3.28 1.78
CA ILE A 32 1.59 3.96 0.90
C ILE A 32 1.49 3.38 -0.51
N LEU A 33 1.44 2.06 -0.64
CA LEU A 33 1.33 1.40 -1.93
C LEU A 33 0.01 1.75 -2.62
N LEU A 34 -1.07 1.80 -1.85
CA LEU A 34 -2.37 2.20 -2.38
C LEU A 34 -2.31 3.63 -2.93
N ALA A 35 -1.65 4.54 -2.20
CA ALA A 35 -1.51 5.92 -2.64
C ALA A 35 -0.76 6.01 -3.96
N VAL A 36 0.31 5.25 -4.11
CA VAL A 36 1.09 5.22 -5.34
C VAL A 36 0.25 4.67 -6.50
N SER A 37 -0.55 3.64 -6.24
CA SER A 37 -1.43 3.05 -7.25
C SER A 37 -2.47 4.07 -7.73
N VAL A 38 -3.09 4.77 -6.80
CA VAL A 38 -4.09 5.80 -7.12
C VAL A 38 -3.43 6.91 -7.95
N MET A 39 -2.24 7.32 -7.57
CA MET A 39 -1.53 8.37 -8.30
C MET A 39 -1.22 7.94 -9.73
N THR A 40 -0.77 6.70 -9.92
CA THR A 40 -0.47 6.17 -11.24
C THR A 40 -1.71 6.11 -12.10
N LEU A 41 -2.84 5.66 -11.55
CA LEU A 41 -4.09 5.61 -12.29
C LEU A 41 -4.58 7.00 -12.65
N PHE A 42 -4.41 7.97 -11.75
CA PHE A 42 -4.79 9.34 -12.02
C PHE A 42 -4.02 9.90 -13.21
N PHE A 43 -2.71 9.68 -13.24
CA PHE A 43 -1.88 10.14 -14.36
C PHE A 43 -2.26 9.44 -15.65
N SER A 44 -2.56 8.15 -15.59
CA SER A 44 -3.01 7.39 -16.74
C SER A 44 -4.29 8.00 -17.32
N TRP A 45 -5.24 8.29 -16.44
CA TRP A 45 -6.51 8.86 -16.87
C TRP A 45 -6.33 10.25 -17.50
N GLN A 46 -5.49 11.07 -16.88
CA GLN A 46 -5.27 12.45 -17.32
C GLN A 46 -4.58 12.51 -18.68
N PHE A 47 -3.59 11.65 -18.87
CA PHE A 47 -2.81 11.65 -20.11
C PHE A 47 -3.33 10.68 -21.15
N ASN A 48 -4.36 9.91 -20.80
CA ASN A 48 -4.98 8.96 -21.72
C ASN A 48 -3.95 8.00 -22.31
N ASP A 49 -3.05 7.52 -21.48
CA ASP A 49 -1.96 6.65 -21.90
C ASP A 49 -2.27 5.22 -21.53
N ILE A 50 -2.40 4.37 -22.56
CA ILE A 50 -2.70 2.95 -22.36
C ILE A 50 -1.57 2.25 -21.61
N LEU A 51 -0.35 2.64 -21.88
CA LEU A 51 0.81 2.05 -21.22
C LEU A 51 0.78 2.34 -19.71
N ALA A 52 0.42 3.55 -19.35
CA ALA A 52 0.30 3.92 -17.93
C ALA A 52 -0.85 3.16 -17.26
N GLU A 53 -1.94 2.89 -17.99
CA GLU A 53 -3.03 2.11 -17.46
C GLU A 53 -2.59 0.68 -17.14
N ILE A 54 -1.85 0.06 -18.04
CA ILE A 54 -1.31 -1.29 -17.83
C ILE A 54 -0.38 -1.27 -16.62
N PHE A 55 0.44 -0.24 -16.51
CA PHE A 55 1.37 -0.09 -15.39
C PHE A 55 0.60 0.05 -14.08
N GLY A 56 -0.50 0.83 -14.10
CA GLY A 56 -1.35 1.00 -12.93
C GLY A 56 -1.97 -0.32 -12.49
N LEU A 57 -2.45 -1.11 -13.43
CA LEU A 57 -3.00 -2.43 -13.12
C LEU A 57 -1.94 -3.34 -12.53
N TYR A 58 -0.72 -3.27 -13.04
CA TYR A 58 0.40 -4.05 -12.50
C TYR A 58 0.68 -3.65 -11.05
N ILE A 59 0.69 -2.36 -10.76
CA ILE A 59 0.92 -1.88 -9.40
C ILE A 59 -0.19 -2.35 -8.47
N ILE A 60 -1.43 -2.33 -8.92
CA ILE A 60 -2.55 -2.82 -8.12
C ILE A 60 -2.39 -4.31 -7.83
N ALA A 61 -1.96 -5.09 -8.82
CA ALA A 61 -1.74 -6.52 -8.63
C ALA A 61 -0.64 -6.77 -7.61
N VAL A 62 0.45 -6.01 -7.68
CA VAL A 62 1.55 -6.10 -6.71
C VAL A 62 1.07 -5.73 -5.32
N ALA A 63 0.30 -4.66 -5.21
CA ALA A 63 -0.24 -4.23 -3.93
C ALA A 63 -1.15 -5.30 -3.33
N GLY A 64 -1.97 -5.93 -4.16
CA GLY A 64 -2.82 -7.04 -3.71
C GLY A 64 -2.02 -8.22 -3.21
N ALA A 65 -0.96 -8.58 -3.94
CA ALA A 65 -0.07 -9.66 -3.52
C ALA A 65 0.62 -9.33 -2.20
N GLU A 66 1.09 -8.10 -2.05
CA GLU A 66 1.73 -7.68 -0.80
C GLU A 66 0.74 -7.66 0.35
N SER A 67 -0.50 -7.28 0.09
CA SER A 67 -1.56 -7.33 1.09
C SER A 67 -1.76 -8.76 1.60
N ALA A 68 -1.81 -9.71 0.69
CA ALA A 68 -1.97 -11.12 1.04
C ALA A 68 -0.78 -11.62 1.85
N ILE A 69 0.43 -11.28 1.44
CA ILE A 69 1.65 -11.67 2.14
C ILE A 69 1.68 -11.03 3.52
N GLY A 70 1.35 -9.75 3.62
CA GLY A 70 1.31 -9.06 4.89
C GLY A 70 0.31 -9.68 5.85
N LEU A 71 -0.87 -10.05 5.35
CA LEU A 71 -1.86 -10.70 6.17
C LEU A 71 -1.37 -12.06 6.65
N ALA A 72 -0.70 -12.83 5.78
CA ALA A 72 -0.14 -14.11 6.16
C ALA A 72 0.93 -13.96 7.24
N ILE A 73 1.77 -12.94 7.12
CA ILE A 73 2.81 -12.67 8.11
C ILE A 73 2.17 -12.32 9.46
N ILE A 74 1.12 -11.51 9.43
CA ILE A 74 0.41 -11.12 10.65
C ILE A 74 -0.16 -12.35 11.34
N ILE A 75 -0.79 -13.23 10.58
CA ILE A 75 -1.39 -14.44 11.14
C ILE A 75 -0.30 -15.33 11.74
N ALA A 76 0.80 -15.51 11.04
CA ALA A 76 1.91 -16.33 11.53
C ALA A 76 2.51 -15.72 12.80
N TYR A 77 2.66 -14.40 12.82
CA TYR A 77 3.18 -13.71 13.99
C TYR A 77 2.30 -13.92 15.22
N PHE A 78 0.99 -13.80 15.02
CA PHE A 78 0.05 -14.02 16.11
C PHE A 78 0.09 -15.44 16.62
N LYS A 79 0.21 -16.41 15.73
CA LYS A 79 0.29 -17.81 16.13
C LYS A 79 1.52 -18.08 16.98
N ILE A 80 2.66 -17.53 16.57
CA ILE A 80 3.91 -17.73 17.31
C ILE A 80 3.83 -17.03 18.65
N ARG A 81 3.28 -15.83 18.69
CA ARG A 81 3.23 -15.05 19.91
C ARG A 81 2.26 -15.60 20.93
N LYS A 82 1.25 -16.31 20.47
CA LYS A 82 0.23 -16.88 21.37
C LYS A 82 0.75 -18.09 22.12
N ILE A 83 1.79 -18.71 21.65
CA ILE A 83 2.41 -19.85 22.27
C ILE A 83 3.47 -19.37 23.25
#